data_acd4fdd9d5014042fef4247a76c5caa8
#
_entry.id   acd4fdd9d5014042fef4247a76c5caa8
#
_cell.length_a   1.000
_cell.length_b   1.000
_cell.length_c   1.000
_cell.angle_alpha   90.00
_cell.angle_beta   90.00
_cell.angle_gamma   90.00
#
_symmetry.space_group_name_H-M   'P 1'
#
loop_
_entity.id
_entity.type
_entity.pdbx_description
1 polymer ?
#
loop_
_entity_poly.entity_id
_entity_poly.type
_entity_poly.pdbx_seq_one_letter_code
_entity_poly.pdbx_strand_id
1 'polypeptide(L)'
;MKPQRVVVGLSGGVDSAVTAWLLKSQGHEVVGIFMKNWEADDNDAYCASNLDFIDAAAVADVIGIEIEHVNFAADYKDRVFAEFLREYQAGRTPNPDVLCNAEIKFKAFLDHAMRLGAEKIATGHYARIRCVAANSRVMTDGPDGPDDESSAGAADSSRVRERDGKFELLKGLDPLKDQSYFLHRLNQAQLSKTLFPVGELPKTEVRRIALEIGLPNAKKKDSTGICFIGERPFREFLNRYLANTPGPIQDDRGRTIGEHVGLSFYTLGQRKGIGIGGLKERGALKGGSDHAPWFVARKDIESNTLYVVQGHAHAWLQSTAIEASDASWIAGHAPDGASLAALAAKTRYRQADSCCVLASGAGARFELSFVESQWAATPGQSAVVYDGEVCLGGGVIARASRHANSGPQHHRGALKPAD
;
A
#
# COMPACT_ATOMS: atom_id res chain seq x y z
N MET A 1 19.35 -17.31 -16.70
CA MET A 1 18.19 -16.73 -17.43
C MET A 1 18.68 -16.12 -18.73
N LYS A 2 17.83 -15.99 -19.77
CA LYS A 2 18.19 -15.26 -20.98
C LYS A 2 18.32 -13.76 -20.59
N PRO A 3 19.38 -13.05 -21.05
CA PRO A 3 19.50 -11.62 -20.87
C PRO A 3 18.25 -10.90 -21.38
N GLN A 4 17.74 -9.95 -20.61
CA GLN A 4 16.58 -9.13 -20.95
C GLN A 4 16.97 -7.66 -20.85
N ARG A 5 16.30 -6.77 -21.59
CA ARG A 5 16.39 -5.34 -21.41
C ARG A 5 15.44 -4.91 -20.28
N VAL A 6 16.01 -4.44 -19.18
CA VAL A 6 15.27 -4.05 -17.96
C VAL A 6 15.47 -2.56 -17.67
N VAL A 7 14.38 -1.84 -17.55
CA VAL A 7 14.41 -0.44 -17.14
C VAL A 7 14.16 -0.35 -15.63
N VAL A 8 15.09 0.27 -14.89
CA VAL A 8 15.04 0.40 -13.44
C VAL A 8 14.66 1.83 -13.05
N GLY A 9 13.63 1.97 -12.23
CA GLY A 9 13.31 3.25 -11.60
C GLY A 9 14.35 3.60 -10.54
N LEU A 10 15.27 4.51 -10.85
CA LEU A 10 16.33 5.00 -9.95
C LEU A 10 15.87 6.26 -9.22
N SER A 11 15.69 6.16 -7.90
CA SER A 11 15.22 7.27 -7.04
C SER A 11 16.34 8.02 -6.30
N GLY A 12 17.61 7.68 -6.56
CA GLY A 12 18.73 8.15 -5.73
C GLY A 12 18.83 7.48 -4.35
N GLY A 13 17.92 6.53 -4.05
CA GLY A 13 17.94 5.72 -2.83
C GLY A 13 18.75 4.43 -2.98
N VAL A 14 19.17 3.85 -1.83
CA VAL A 14 19.99 2.62 -1.78
C VAL A 14 19.27 1.43 -2.41
N ASP A 15 17.98 1.28 -2.20
CA ASP A 15 17.21 0.11 -2.64
C ASP A 15 17.12 0.03 -4.17
N SER A 16 16.85 1.15 -4.83
CA SER A 16 16.82 1.22 -6.30
C SER A 16 18.22 1.05 -6.91
N ALA A 17 19.26 1.54 -6.23
CA ALA A 17 20.65 1.37 -6.65
C ALA A 17 21.07 -0.10 -6.61
N VAL A 18 20.81 -0.81 -5.51
CA VAL A 18 21.13 -2.24 -5.39
C VAL A 18 20.27 -3.07 -6.35
N THR A 19 19.01 -2.68 -6.58
CA THR A 19 18.15 -3.30 -7.62
C THR A 19 18.83 -3.28 -8.98
N ALA A 20 19.35 -2.11 -9.43
CA ALA A 20 20.01 -1.97 -10.70
C ALA A 20 21.29 -2.80 -10.79
N TRP A 21 22.10 -2.78 -9.72
CA TRP A 21 23.33 -3.57 -9.65
C TRP A 21 23.06 -5.08 -9.71
N LEU A 22 22.07 -5.58 -8.96
CA LEU A 22 21.69 -7.00 -8.97
C LEU A 22 21.32 -7.47 -10.38
N LEU A 23 20.50 -6.71 -11.09
CA LEU A 23 20.09 -7.05 -12.45
C LEU A 23 21.26 -7.02 -13.43
N LYS A 24 22.13 -6.02 -13.32
CA LYS A 24 23.33 -5.95 -14.18
C LYS A 24 24.29 -7.09 -13.91
N SER A 25 24.52 -7.44 -12.62
CA SER A 25 25.39 -8.57 -12.24
C SER A 25 24.84 -9.93 -12.72
N GLN A 26 23.52 -10.03 -12.91
CA GLN A 26 22.85 -11.19 -13.50
C GLN A 26 22.93 -11.24 -15.05
N GLY A 27 23.57 -10.24 -15.67
CA GLY A 27 23.78 -10.19 -17.12
C GLY A 27 22.65 -9.57 -17.92
N HIS A 28 21.71 -8.87 -17.27
CA HIS A 28 20.67 -8.09 -17.96
C HIS A 28 21.25 -6.80 -18.57
N GLU A 29 20.64 -6.34 -19.66
CA GLU A 29 20.83 -4.99 -20.18
C GLU A 29 20.00 -4.03 -19.32
N VAL A 30 20.66 -3.20 -18.51
CA VAL A 30 19.99 -2.32 -17.52
C VAL A 30 20.10 -0.87 -17.92
N VAL A 31 18.97 -0.17 -17.97
CA VAL A 31 18.87 1.29 -18.13
C VAL A 31 18.16 1.88 -16.91
N GLY A 32 18.68 2.93 -16.35
CA GLY A 32 18.08 3.68 -15.25
C GLY A 32 17.11 4.76 -15.77
N ILE A 33 15.99 4.95 -15.10
CA ILE A 33 15.15 6.13 -15.28
C ILE A 33 14.96 6.81 -13.93
N PHE A 34 15.35 8.08 -13.86
CA PHE A 34 14.99 8.97 -12.77
C PHE A 34 13.65 9.64 -13.09
N MET A 35 12.67 9.46 -12.21
CA MET A 35 11.32 10.01 -12.36
C MET A 35 11.20 11.34 -11.60
N LYS A 36 11.10 12.48 -12.31
CA LYS A 36 10.71 13.74 -11.70
C LYS A 36 9.18 13.80 -11.61
N ASN A 37 8.63 13.61 -10.42
CA ASN A 37 7.17 13.54 -10.21
C ASN A 37 6.58 14.78 -9.54
N TRP A 38 7.41 15.76 -9.18
CA TRP A 38 6.95 17.01 -8.58
C TRP A 38 7.77 18.19 -9.09
N GLU A 39 7.08 19.26 -9.41
CA GLU A 39 7.65 20.58 -9.64
C GLU A 39 7.16 21.51 -8.55
N ALA A 40 8.07 22.10 -7.79
CA ALA A 40 7.73 23.10 -6.80
C ALA A 40 7.23 24.36 -7.51
N ASP A 41 6.05 24.84 -7.14
CA ASP A 41 5.62 26.19 -7.46
C ASP A 41 6.51 27.15 -6.64
N ASP A 42 7.39 27.89 -7.33
CA ASP A 42 8.18 29.05 -6.90
C ASP A 42 9.26 28.92 -5.79
N ASN A 43 10.45 29.40 -6.14
CA ASN A 43 11.52 30.00 -5.32
C ASN A 43 12.25 29.20 -4.24
N ASP A 44 11.91 27.96 -3.92
CA ASP A 44 12.83 27.15 -3.13
C ASP A 44 13.96 26.63 -4.03
N ALA A 45 15.05 27.36 -4.08
CA ALA A 45 16.20 27.20 -4.94
C ALA A 45 16.95 25.86 -4.81
N TYR A 46 16.45 24.95 -3.97
CA TYR A 46 16.95 23.59 -3.80
C TYR A 46 15.79 22.59 -3.82
N CYS A 47 15.39 22.20 -5.04
CA CYS A 47 14.47 21.08 -5.18
C CYS A 47 15.18 19.82 -4.71
N ALA A 48 14.65 19.15 -3.69
CA ALA A 48 15.14 17.85 -3.20
C ALA A 48 15.27 16.83 -4.35
N SER A 49 14.44 16.95 -5.37
CA SER A 49 14.48 16.17 -6.60
C SER A 49 15.80 16.31 -7.38
N ASN A 50 16.44 17.49 -7.35
CA ASN A 50 17.73 17.67 -8.05
C ASN A 50 18.88 16.94 -7.33
N LEU A 51 18.87 16.93 -5.99
CA LEU A 51 19.85 16.18 -5.20
C LEU A 51 19.65 14.68 -5.39
N ASP A 52 18.41 14.21 -5.41
CA ASP A 52 18.09 12.81 -5.65
C ASP A 52 18.51 12.38 -7.08
N PHE A 53 18.40 13.27 -8.07
CA PHE A 53 18.89 12.98 -9.42
C PHE A 53 20.42 12.90 -9.47
N ILE A 54 21.14 13.80 -8.78
CA ILE A 54 22.60 13.75 -8.68
C ILE A 54 23.05 12.43 -8.05
N ASP A 55 22.39 12.00 -6.97
CA ASP A 55 22.66 10.71 -6.35
C ASP A 55 22.38 9.53 -7.30
N ALA A 56 21.28 9.59 -8.06
CA ALA A 56 20.92 8.56 -9.02
C ALA A 56 21.94 8.50 -10.20
N ALA A 57 22.40 9.65 -10.67
CA ALA A 57 23.43 9.72 -11.72
C ALA A 57 24.77 9.16 -11.22
N ALA A 58 25.20 9.53 -10.01
CA ALA A 58 26.42 9.00 -9.41
C ALA A 58 26.34 7.47 -9.18
N VAL A 59 25.17 6.94 -8.82
CA VAL A 59 24.92 5.51 -8.74
C VAL A 59 25.02 4.83 -10.10
N ALA A 60 24.39 5.42 -11.13
CA ALA A 60 24.44 4.90 -12.50
C ALA A 60 25.87 4.81 -13.04
N ASP A 61 26.70 5.80 -12.73
CA ASP A 61 28.13 5.87 -13.08
C ASP A 61 28.91 4.72 -12.44
N VAL A 62 28.75 4.51 -11.11
CA VAL A 62 29.42 3.42 -10.38
C VAL A 62 29.01 2.05 -10.91
N ILE A 63 27.73 1.85 -11.22
CA ILE A 63 27.20 0.60 -11.76
C ILE A 63 27.59 0.46 -13.23
N GLY A 64 27.85 1.55 -13.94
CA GLY A 64 28.15 1.59 -15.38
C GLY A 64 26.91 1.35 -16.24
N ILE A 65 25.80 2.01 -15.95
CA ILE A 65 24.55 1.97 -16.72
C ILE A 65 24.18 3.36 -17.18
N GLU A 66 23.42 3.43 -18.27
CA GLU A 66 22.82 4.68 -18.73
C GLU A 66 21.67 5.09 -17.81
N ILE A 67 21.45 6.40 -17.66
CA ILE A 67 20.33 6.96 -16.90
C ILE A 67 19.64 8.05 -17.70
N GLU A 68 18.32 7.98 -17.78
CA GLU A 68 17.46 9.02 -18.35
C GLU A 68 16.69 9.76 -17.24
N HIS A 69 16.48 11.05 -17.45
CA HIS A 69 15.64 11.89 -16.60
C HIS A 69 14.29 12.11 -17.29
N VAL A 70 13.21 11.59 -16.70
CA VAL A 70 11.85 11.70 -17.26
C VAL A 70 10.94 12.47 -16.32
N ASN A 71 10.20 13.43 -16.88
CA ASN A 71 9.28 14.27 -16.13
C ASN A 71 7.85 13.71 -16.17
N PHE A 72 7.35 13.27 -15.02
CA PHE A 72 5.98 12.82 -14.81
C PHE A 72 5.17 13.76 -13.91
N ALA A 73 5.64 15.00 -13.68
CA ALA A 73 5.00 15.92 -12.73
C ALA A 73 3.55 16.26 -13.10
N ALA A 74 3.24 16.41 -14.39
CA ALA A 74 1.87 16.62 -14.85
C ALA A 74 0.97 15.41 -14.53
N ASP A 75 1.42 14.20 -14.88
CA ASP A 75 0.68 12.96 -14.57
C ASP A 75 0.46 12.80 -13.06
N TYR A 76 1.48 13.10 -12.25
CA TYR A 76 1.40 13.02 -10.78
C TYR A 76 0.41 14.04 -10.22
N LYS A 77 0.45 15.29 -10.70
CA LYS A 77 -0.46 16.35 -10.28
C LYS A 77 -1.92 15.98 -10.56
N ASP A 78 -2.19 15.47 -11.75
CA ASP A 78 -3.54 15.18 -12.20
C ASP A 78 -4.12 13.89 -11.60
N ARG A 79 -3.31 12.82 -11.50
CA ARG A 79 -3.80 11.49 -11.13
C ARG A 79 -3.63 11.15 -9.65
N VAL A 80 -2.62 11.72 -8.99
CA VAL A 80 -2.29 11.42 -7.60
C VAL A 80 -2.64 12.58 -6.69
N PHE A 81 -2.11 13.76 -6.98
CA PHE A 81 -2.24 14.91 -6.09
C PHE A 81 -3.65 15.51 -6.08
N ALA A 82 -4.32 15.57 -7.22
CA ALA A 82 -5.72 16.03 -7.29
C ALA A 82 -6.64 15.13 -6.46
N GLU A 83 -6.48 13.80 -6.56
CA GLU A 83 -7.22 12.84 -5.75
C GLU A 83 -6.91 12.97 -4.27
N PHE A 84 -5.63 13.12 -3.94
CA PHE A 84 -5.17 13.35 -2.58
C PHE A 84 -5.84 14.59 -1.94
N LEU A 85 -5.93 15.71 -2.65
CA LEU A 85 -6.60 16.90 -2.17
C LEU A 85 -8.12 16.70 -2.01
N ARG A 86 -8.76 16.02 -2.97
CA ARG A 86 -10.18 15.71 -2.93
C ARG A 86 -10.55 14.88 -1.69
N GLU A 87 -9.74 13.88 -1.37
CA GLU A 87 -9.94 13.03 -0.20
C GLU A 87 -9.79 13.82 1.11
N TYR A 88 -8.79 14.70 1.20
CA TYR A 88 -8.65 15.56 2.37
C TYR A 88 -9.78 16.56 2.53
N GLN A 89 -10.27 17.15 1.44
CA GLN A 89 -11.45 18.03 1.46
C GLN A 89 -12.70 17.30 1.93
N ALA A 90 -12.81 16.01 1.61
CA ALA A 90 -13.88 15.14 2.10
C ALA A 90 -13.65 14.61 3.54
N GLY A 91 -12.64 15.14 4.25
CA GLY A 91 -12.32 14.75 5.64
C GLY A 91 -11.69 13.38 5.79
N ARG A 92 -11.38 12.68 4.69
CA ARG A 92 -10.70 11.38 4.70
C ARG A 92 -9.18 11.56 4.77
N THR A 93 -8.45 10.49 5.03
CA THR A 93 -6.98 10.50 5.07
C THR A 93 -6.46 9.55 4.00
N PRO A 94 -6.17 10.03 2.78
CA PRO A 94 -5.73 9.19 1.66
C PRO A 94 -4.33 8.63 1.85
N ASN A 95 -4.00 7.61 1.05
CA ASN A 95 -2.65 7.08 0.94
C ASN A 95 -2.08 7.38 -0.46
N PRO A 96 -1.34 8.48 -0.62
CA PRO A 96 -0.81 8.88 -1.93
C PRO A 96 0.23 7.90 -2.48
N ASP A 97 0.92 7.10 -1.64
CA ASP A 97 1.92 6.14 -2.09
C ASP A 97 1.27 4.98 -2.87
N VAL A 98 0.07 4.54 -2.46
CA VAL A 98 -0.71 3.53 -3.21
C VAL A 98 -1.08 4.06 -4.59
N LEU A 99 -1.59 5.29 -4.66
CA LEU A 99 -1.95 5.92 -5.94
C LEU A 99 -0.72 6.18 -6.82
N CYS A 100 0.37 6.65 -6.23
CA CYS A 100 1.62 6.86 -6.94
C CYS A 100 2.15 5.56 -7.56
N ASN A 101 2.10 4.45 -6.81
CA ASN A 101 2.48 3.16 -7.36
C ASN A 101 1.55 2.76 -8.52
N ALA A 102 0.22 2.82 -8.32
CA ALA A 102 -0.75 2.38 -9.32
C ALA A 102 -0.71 3.22 -10.61
N GLU A 103 -0.66 4.57 -10.49
CA GLU A 103 -0.86 5.46 -11.63
C GLU A 103 0.45 5.97 -12.26
N ILE A 104 1.52 6.11 -11.47
CA ILE A 104 2.79 6.64 -11.96
C ILE A 104 3.79 5.52 -12.21
N LYS A 105 4.21 4.78 -11.15
CA LYS A 105 5.31 3.80 -11.28
C LYS A 105 4.94 2.59 -12.12
N PHE A 106 3.75 2.04 -11.95
CA PHE A 106 3.34 0.82 -12.64
C PHE A 106 2.33 1.07 -13.77
N LYS A 107 2.17 2.34 -14.20
CA LYS A 107 1.41 2.72 -15.38
C LYS A 107 2.21 3.69 -16.24
N ALA A 108 2.31 4.98 -15.90
CA ALA A 108 3.02 5.95 -16.74
C ALA A 108 4.49 5.58 -16.99
N PHE A 109 5.23 5.20 -15.95
CA PHE A 109 6.63 4.76 -16.08
C PHE A 109 6.73 3.41 -16.81
N LEU A 110 5.86 2.44 -16.51
CA LEU A 110 5.82 1.15 -17.24
C LEU A 110 5.59 1.39 -18.73
N ASP A 111 4.56 2.18 -19.10
CA ASP A 111 4.24 2.49 -20.49
C ASP A 111 5.41 3.21 -21.19
N HIS A 112 6.10 4.12 -20.48
CA HIS A 112 7.28 4.80 -21.01
C HIS A 112 8.42 3.81 -21.26
N ALA A 113 8.74 2.95 -20.30
CA ALA A 113 9.79 1.94 -20.44
C ALA A 113 9.51 0.96 -21.58
N MET A 114 8.25 0.52 -21.76
CA MET A 114 7.90 -0.36 -22.88
C MET A 114 8.10 0.32 -24.24
N ARG A 115 7.84 1.61 -24.34
CA ARG A 115 8.14 2.39 -25.59
C ARG A 115 9.63 2.50 -25.87
N LEU A 116 10.49 2.45 -24.85
CA LEU A 116 11.94 2.39 -24.99
C LEU A 116 12.46 0.97 -25.31
N GLY A 117 11.55 0.00 -25.54
CA GLY A 117 11.91 -1.36 -25.88
C GLY A 117 12.28 -2.22 -24.68
N ALA A 118 11.92 -1.84 -23.46
CA ALA A 118 12.11 -2.68 -22.29
C ALA A 118 11.21 -3.93 -22.34
N GLU A 119 11.75 -5.07 -21.92
CA GLU A 119 10.96 -6.28 -21.69
C GLU A 119 10.33 -6.29 -20.30
N LYS A 120 11.02 -5.70 -19.33
CA LYS A 120 10.61 -5.58 -17.91
C LYS A 120 10.97 -4.22 -17.35
N ILE A 121 10.27 -3.85 -16.30
CA ILE A 121 10.71 -2.79 -15.38
C ILE A 121 11.14 -3.39 -14.05
N ALA A 122 11.96 -2.66 -13.30
CA ALA A 122 12.29 -3.03 -11.93
C ALA A 122 12.27 -1.81 -11.01
N THR A 123 11.97 -2.06 -9.75
CA THR A 123 11.96 -1.03 -8.70
C THR A 123 12.54 -1.57 -7.41
N GLY A 124 13.00 -0.69 -6.53
CA GLY A 124 13.52 -1.02 -5.21
C GLY A 124 12.46 -1.35 -4.15
N HIS A 125 11.30 -1.87 -4.53
CA HIS A 125 10.28 -2.27 -3.57
C HIS A 125 10.59 -3.62 -2.93
N TYR A 126 10.33 -3.71 -1.63
CA TYR A 126 10.39 -4.98 -0.88
C TYR A 126 9.08 -5.72 -1.03
N ALA A 127 8.93 -6.40 -2.14
CA ALA A 127 7.85 -7.33 -2.46
C ALA A 127 8.41 -8.43 -3.36
N ARG A 128 7.68 -9.53 -3.57
CA ARG A 128 8.11 -10.63 -4.43
C ARG A 128 7.03 -10.96 -5.44
N ILE A 129 7.42 -11.55 -6.55
CA ILE A 129 6.48 -12.00 -7.58
C ILE A 129 6.74 -13.48 -7.83
N ARG A 130 5.67 -14.28 -7.78
CA ARG A 130 5.69 -15.70 -8.13
C ARG A 130 4.84 -15.93 -9.37
N CYS A 131 5.39 -16.65 -10.36
CA CYS A 131 4.61 -17.15 -11.50
C CYS A 131 4.06 -18.54 -11.13
N VAL A 132 2.75 -18.68 -11.10
CA VAL A 132 2.08 -19.95 -10.90
C VAL A 132 1.72 -20.50 -12.28
N ALA A 133 2.29 -21.65 -12.63
CA ALA A 133 1.95 -22.34 -13.88
C ALA A 133 0.45 -22.69 -13.86
N ALA A 134 -0.25 -22.45 -14.97
CA ALA A 134 -1.60 -22.94 -15.13
C ALA A 134 -1.57 -24.48 -14.95
N ASN A 135 -2.27 -24.99 -13.92
CA ASN A 135 -2.40 -26.41 -13.69
C ASN A 135 -2.96 -27.05 -14.98
N SER A 136 -2.13 -27.82 -15.67
CA SER A 136 -2.63 -28.84 -16.59
C SER A 136 -3.50 -29.77 -15.73
N ARG A 137 -4.81 -29.78 -15.95
CA ARG A 137 -5.69 -30.81 -15.40
C ARG A 137 -5.03 -32.14 -15.68
N VAL A 138 -4.65 -32.86 -14.63
CA VAL A 138 -4.33 -34.27 -14.71
C VAL A 138 -5.63 -34.95 -15.20
N MET A 139 -5.67 -35.26 -16.47
CA MET A 139 -6.65 -36.21 -17.00
C MET A 139 -6.33 -37.52 -16.30
N THR A 140 -7.18 -37.96 -15.41
CA THR A 140 -7.19 -39.32 -14.90
C THR A 140 -7.50 -40.20 -16.09
N ASP A 141 -6.52 -41.00 -16.49
CA ASP A 141 -6.69 -42.06 -17.48
C ASP A 141 -7.81 -42.98 -17.01
N GLY A 142 -8.90 -42.99 -17.76
CA GLY A 142 -9.89 -44.05 -17.74
C GLY A 142 -9.42 -45.14 -18.73
N PRO A 143 -9.72 -46.43 -18.50
CA PRO A 143 -9.12 -47.54 -19.25
C PRO A 143 -9.69 -47.71 -20.67
N ASP A 144 -8.76 -47.92 -21.57
CA ASP A 144 -8.81 -48.65 -22.84
C ASP A 144 -10.08 -48.76 -23.70
N GLY A 145 -9.97 -48.21 -24.91
CA GLY A 145 -10.75 -48.61 -26.10
C GLY A 145 -9.91 -48.34 -27.35
N PRO A 146 -9.94 -49.25 -28.39
CA PRO A 146 -8.87 -49.46 -29.32
C PRO A 146 -8.83 -48.53 -30.54
N ASP A 147 -7.61 -48.35 -31.02
CA ASP A 147 -7.06 -47.99 -32.33
C ASP A 147 -8.00 -47.54 -33.45
N ASP A 148 -7.75 -46.33 -33.98
CA ASP A 148 -7.84 -46.11 -35.42
C ASP A 148 -6.74 -45.13 -35.91
N GLU A 149 -5.87 -45.64 -36.78
CA GLU A 149 -4.83 -44.92 -37.50
C GLU A 149 -5.46 -44.18 -38.68
N SER A 150 -5.20 -42.90 -38.85
CA SER A 150 -4.76 -42.29 -40.11
C SER A 150 -5.06 -40.79 -40.15
N SER A 151 -4.07 -39.94 -40.15
CA SER A 151 -3.77 -38.95 -41.19
C SER A 151 -2.72 -37.94 -40.71
N ALA A 152 -1.61 -37.97 -41.39
CA ALA A 152 -0.51 -37.00 -41.24
C ALA A 152 -0.93 -35.66 -41.84
N GLY A 153 -0.91 -34.63 -41.00
CA GLY A 153 -1.04 -33.22 -41.40
C GLY A 153 0.06 -32.42 -40.72
N ALA A 154 0.94 -31.80 -41.53
CA ALA A 154 2.12 -31.06 -41.14
C ALA A 154 1.85 -30.00 -40.08
N ALA A 155 2.50 -30.07 -38.93
CA ALA A 155 2.45 -29.10 -37.88
C ALA A 155 3.34 -27.89 -38.22
N ASP A 156 2.72 -26.74 -38.42
CA ASP A 156 3.38 -25.43 -38.43
C ASP A 156 3.91 -25.10 -37.02
N SER A 157 5.23 -25.18 -36.86
CA SER A 157 5.95 -25.06 -35.58
C SER A 157 6.39 -23.65 -35.22
N SER A 158 5.61 -22.60 -35.50
CA SER A 158 6.01 -21.20 -35.25
C SER A 158 5.07 -20.37 -34.44
N ARG A 159 4.33 -20.97 -33.48
CA ARG A 159 3.63 -20.17 -32.44
C ARG A 159 3.98 -20.70 -31.05
N VAL A 160 5.07 -20.18 -30.50
CA VAL A 160 5.27 -20.23 -29.03
C VAL A 160 4.13 -19.45 -28.39
N ARG A 161 3.05 -20.13 -28.03
CA ARG A 161 2.04 -19.56 -27.14
C ARG A 161 2.75 -19.27 -25.83
N GLU A 162 2.92 -17.98 -25.46
CA GLU A 162 3.19 -17.57 -24.11
C GLU A 162 2.18 -18.30 -23.23
N ARG A 163 2.67 -19.18 -22.35
CA ARG A 163 1.82 -19.83 -21.35
C ARG A 163 1.38 -18.70 -20.42
N ASP A 164 0.12 -18.33 -20.45
CA ASP A 164 -0.47 -17.36 -19.54
C ASP A 164 -0.40 -17.90 -18.10
N GLY A 165 0.78 -17.79 -17.49
CA GLY A 165 0.99 -18.07 -16.08
C GLY A 165 0.32 -16.95 -15.27
N LYS A 166 -0.34 -17.32 -14.17
CA LYS A 166 -0.91 -16.38 -13.21
C LYS A 166 0.20 -15.84 -12.33
N PHE A 167 0.27 -14.51 -12.14
CA PHE A 167 1.26 -13.89 -11.28
C PHE A 167 0.66 -13.59 -9.91
N GLU A 168 1.40 -13.91 -8.87
CA GLU A 168 1.06 -13.57 -7.48
C GLU A 168 2.03 -12.54 -6.94
N LEU A 169 1.49 -11.54 -6.25
CA LEU A 169 2.27 -10.59 -5.47
C LEU A 169 2.44 -11.15 -4.07
N LEU A 170 3.68 -11.28 -3.61
CA LEU A 170 4.00 -11.80 -2.29
C LEU A 170 4.61 -10.70 -1.41
N LYS A 171 4.46 -10.85 -0.11
CA LYS A 171 5.19 -10.04 0.87
C LYS A 171 6.70 -10.13 0.62
N GLY A 172 7.41 -9.04 0.90
CA GLY A 172 8.88 -9.05 0.93
C GLY A 172 9.41 -9.97 2.01
N LEU A 173 10.62 -10.51 1.81
CA LEU A 173 11.25 -11.41 2.77
C LEU A 173 11.52 -10.73 4.12
N ASP A 174 11.85 -9.43 4.11
CA ASP A 174 12.02 -8.62 5.32
C ASP A 174 10.65 -8.10 5.80
N PRO A 175 10.07 -8.63 6.89
CA PRO A 175 8.74 -8.24 7.35
C PRO A 175 8.67 -6.79 7.86
N LEU A 176 9.82 -6.19 8.24
CA LEU A 176 9.89 -4.79 8.66
C LEU A 176 9.94 -3.82 7.49
N LYS A 177 10.22 -4.34 6.27
CA LYS A 177 10.33 -3.57 5.03
C LYS A 177 9.29 -3.95 4.00
N ASP A 178 8.52 -5.02 4.20
CA ASP A 178 7.46 -5.45 3.27
C ASP A 178 6.61 -4.28 2.79
N GLN A 179 6.56 -4.10 1.47
CA GLN A 179 5.82 -3.01 0.80
C GLN A 179 4.67 -3.52 -0.07
N SER A 180 4.32 -4.80 0.02
CA SER A 180 3.17 -5.37 -0.70
C SER A 180 1.87 -4.61 -0.45
N TYR A 181 1.70 -4.04 0.75
CA TYR A 181 0.59 -3.15 1.11
C TYR A 181 0.40 -1.99 0.13
N PHE A 182 1.47 -1.34 -0.32
CA PHE A 182 1.40 -0.22 -1.26
C PHE A 182 1.21 -0.65 -2.72
N LEU A 183 1.34 -1.95 -2.99
CA LEU A 183 1.30 -2.54 -4.32
C LEU A 183 0.01 -3.32 -4.61
N HIS A 184 -0.93 -3.34 -3.66
CA HIS A 184 -2.16 -4.14 -3.74
C HIS A 184 -3.07 -3.81 -4.93
N ARG A 185 -2.87 -2.68 -5.58
CA ARG A 185 -3.64 -2.26 -6.78
C ARG A 185 -3.02 -2.71 -8.10
N LEU A 186 -1.89 -3.43 -8.07
CA LEU A 186 -1.27 -3.95 -9.29
C LEU A 186 -2.13 -5.09 -9.88
N ASN A 187 -2.16 -5.15 -11.21
CA ASN A 187 -2.86 -6.19 -11.95
C ASN A 187 -1.90 -7.19 -12.62
N GLN A 188 -2.44 -8.25 -13.23
CA GLN A 188 -1.68 -9.30 -13.90
C GLN A 188 -0.75 -8.77 -15.00
N ALA A 189 -1.21 -7.82 -15.80
CA ALA A 189 -0.42 -7.24 -16.89
C ALA A 189 0.81 -6.48 -16.34
N GLN A 190 0.62 -5.71 -15.27
CA GLN A 190 1.69 -4.97 -14.59
C GLN A 190 2.69 -5.92 -13.91
N LEU A 191 2.20 -6.91 -13.16
CA LEU A 191 3.06 -7.89 -12.50
C LEU A 191 3.88 -8.72 -13.49
N SER A 192 3.28 -9.09 -14.63
CA SER A 192 3.98 -9.83 -15.69
C SER A 192 5.18 -9.10 -16.27
N LYS A 193 5.23 -7.76 -16.13
CA LYS A 193 6.30 -6.90 -16.65
C LYS A 193 7.21 -6.31 -15.56
N THR A 194 7.05 -6.72 -14.31
CA THR A 194 7.73 -6.10 -13.16
C THR A 194 8.68 -7.09 -12.47
N LEU A 195 9.78 -6.54 -11.93
CA LEU A 195 10.74 -7.25 -11.08
C LEU A 195 10.98 -6.47 -9.78
N PHE A 196 11.13 -7.20 -8.66
CA PHE A 196 11.45 -6.68 -7.35
C PHE A 196 12.69 -7.38 -6.76
N PRO A 197 13.91 -7.14 -7.29
CA PRO A 197 15.10 -7.91 -6.92
C PRO A 197 15.44 -7.85 -5.42
N VAL A 198 15.22 -6.70 -4.76
CA VAL A 198 15.50 -6.53 -3.32
C VAL A 198 14.42 -7.15 -2.41
N GLY A 199 13.30 -7.58 -2.97
CA GLY A 199 12.23 -8.23 -2.21
C GLY A 199 12.61 -9.58 -1.61
N GLU A 200 13.62 -10.25 -2.18
CA GLU A 200 14.19 -11.51 -1.69
C GLU A 200 15.32 -11.31 -0.66
N LEU A 201 15.60 -10.06 -0.25
CA LEU A 201 16.71 -9.73 0.62
C LEU A 201 16.24 -8.97 1.87
N PRO A 202 16.85 -9.24 3.05
CA PRO A 202 16.67 -8.36 4.19
C PRO A 202 17.39 -7.03 3.94
N LYS A 203 16.90 -5.94 4.52
CA LYS A 203 17.47 -4.58 4.36
C LYS A 203 18.94 -4.51 4.76
N THR A 204 19.35 -5.29 5.74
CA THR A 204 20.76 -5.38 6.18
C THR A 204 21.65 -5.87 5.04
N GLU A 205 21.18 -6.85 4.28
CA GLU A 205 21.92 -7.40 3.14
C GLU A 205 22.00 -6.39 1.98
N VAL A 206 20.90 -5.68 1.69
CA VAL A 206 20.88 -4.61 0.69
C VAL A 206 21.91 -3.53 1.04
N ARG A 207 22.01 -3.14 2.31
CA ARG A 207 23.03 -2.16 2.75
C ARG A 207 24.45 -2.72 2.70
N ARG A 208 24.65 -4.01 3.02
CA ARG A 208 25.95 -4.67 2.90
C ARG A 208 26.43 -4.64 1.45
N ILE A 209 25.57 -5.04 0.51
CA ILE A 209 25.86 -4.98 -0.94
C ILE A 209 26.23 -3.56 -1.36
N ALA A 210 25.44 -2.56 -0.97
CA ALA A 210 25.67 -1.17 -1.34
C ALA A 210 27.05 -0.67 -0.87
N LEU A 211 27.49 -1.06 0.34
CA LEU A 211 28.80 -0.72 0.88
C LEU A 211 29.94 -1.45 0.14
N GLU A 212 29.76 -2.73 -0.13
CA GLU A 212 30.75 -3.59 -0.78
C GLU A 212 31.09 -3.14 -2.20
N ILE A 213 30.05 -2.72 -2.96
CA ILE A 213 30.24 -2.22 -4.32
C ILE A 213 30.58 -0.72 -4.39
N GLY A 214 30.73 -0.06 -3.23
CA GLY A 214 31.16 1.33 -3.16
C GLY A 214 30.12 2.36 -3.61
N LEU A 215 28.80 2.06 -3.43
CA LEU A 215 27.77 3.04 -3.82
C LEU A 215 27.88 4.34 -3.00
N PRO A 216 27.84 5.51 -3.65
CA PRO A 216 27.99 6.81 -2.97
C PRO A 216 26.87 7.07 -1.96
N ASN A 217 25.68 6.52 -2.21
CA ASN A 217 24.49 6.64 -1.36
C ASN A 217 24.32 5.50 -0.34
N ALA A 218 25.29 4.59 -0.15
CA ALA A 218 25.17 3.41 0.71
C ALA A 218 24.74 3.72 2.16
N LYS A 219 25.12 4.90 2.68
CA LYS A 219 24.78 5.39 4.03
C LYS A 219 23.54 6.29 4.06
N LYS A 220 22.93 6.58 2.92
CA LYS A 220 21.72 7.43 2.84
C LYS A 220 20.59 6.80 3.66
N LYS A 221 19.91 7.62 4.46
CA LYS A 221 18.73 7.18 5.22
C LYS A 221 17.59 6.83 4.26
N ASP A 222 16.74 5.92 4.69
CA ASP A 222 15.51 5.62 3.95
C ASP A 222 14.64 6.88 3.94
N SER A 223 14.04 7.20 2.79
CA SER A 223 13.14 8.35 2.67
C SER A 223 11.93 8.14 3.59
N THR A 224 11.65 9.15 4.41
CA THR A 224 10.48 9.22 5.27
C THR A 224 9.66 10.40 4.80
N GLY A 225 8.44 10.18 4.33
CA GLY A 225 7.58 11.25 3.81
C GLY A 225 6.72 10.75 2.67
N ILE A 226 5.92 11.65 2.10
CA ILE A 226 5.11 11.35 0.92
C ILE A 226 6.04 11.23 -0.29
N CYS A 227 5.91 10.16 -1.06
CA CYS A 227 6.66 9.94 -2.29
C CYS A 227 6.71 11.21 -3.15
N PHE A 228 7.93 11.64 -3.52
CA PHE A 228 8.25 12.76 -4.39
C PHE A 228 7.97 14.18 -3.86
N ILE A 229 7.22 14.34 -2.76
CA ILE A 229 7.03 15.64 -2.10
C ILE A 229 8.18 15.90 -1.10
N GLY A 230 8.82 14.82 -0.62
CA GLY A 230 9.97 14.89 0.28
C GLY A 230 9.60 15.14 1.75
N GLU A 231 10.64 15.35 2.58
CA GLU A 231 10.50 15.67 4.00
C GLU A 231 10.19 17.16 4.17
N ARG A 232 8.91 17.50 4.06
CA ARG A 232 8.42 18.85 4.38
C ARG A 232 7.49 18.79 5.58
N PRO A 233 7.36 19.89 6.38
CA PRO A 233 6.32 19.98 7.38
C PRO A 233 4.96 19.81 6.69
N PHE A 234 4.36 18.64 6.86
CA PHE A 234 3.16 18.21 6.12
C PHE A 234 2.00 19.21 6.23
N ARG A 235 1.84 19.81 7.41
CA ARG A 235 0.82 20.85 7.64
C ARG A 235 1.08 22.11 6.80
N GLU A 236 2.32 22.58 6.73
CA GLU A 236 2.69 23.78 5.94
C GLU A 236 2.48 23.55 4.45
N PHE A 237 2.83 22.35 3.99
CA PHE A 237 2.57 21.94 2.61
C PHE A 237 1.07 21.95 2.29
N LEU A 238 0.24 21.30 3.10
CA LEU A 238 -1.21 21.23 2.88
C LEU A 238 -1.90 22.61 3.00
N ASN A 239 -1.42 23.52 3.85
CA ASN A 239 -1.97 24.85 4.01
C ASN A 239 -1.95 25.69 2.73
N ARG A 240 -1.10 25.33 1.76
CA ARG A 240 -1.06 26.00 0.44
C ARG A 240 -2.26 25.62 -0.45
N TYR A 241 -2.88 24.47 -0.19
CA TYR A 241 -3.91 23.86 -1.05
C TYR A 241 -5.26 23.68 -0.38
N LEU A 242 -5.30 23.63 0.94
CA LEU A 242 -6.51 23.40 1.73
C LEU A 242 -6.79 24.62 2.63
N ALA A 243 -8.04 25.06 2.61
CA ALA A 243 -8.47 26.13 3.50
C ALA A 243 -8.42 25.66 4.97
N ASN A 244 -7.90 26.52 5.82
CA ASN A 244 -8.01 26.36 7.26
C ASN A 244 -9.42 26.76 7.68
N THR A 245 -10.21 25.80 8.14
CA THR A 245 -11.53 26.03 8.71
C THR A 245 -11.50 25.58 10.18
N PRO A 246 -11.17 26.49 11.11
CA PRO A 246 -11.14 26.15 12.54
C PRO A 246 -12.51 25.71 13.05
N GLY A 247 -12.50 24.89 14.11
CA GLY A 247 -13.72 24.41 14.74
C GLY A 247 -13.45 23.75 16.10
N PRO A 248 -14.51 23.37 16.84
CA PRO A 248 -14.37 22.85 18.18
C PRO A 248 -13.73 21.45 18.22
N ILE A 249 -12.89 21.24 19.24
CA ILE A 249 -12.46 19.91 19.65
C ILE A 249 -13.33 19.51 20.84
N GLN A 250 -14.03 18.37 20.71
CA GLN A 250 -14.89 17.84 21.76
C GLN A 250 -14.39 16.48 22.26
N ASP A 251 -14.63 16.22 23.54
CA ASP A 251 -14.41 14.89 24.12
C ASP A 251 -15.62 13.97 23.89
N ASP A 252 -15.54 12.73 24.42
CA ASP A 252 -16.59 11.70 24.35
C ASP A 252 -17.86 12.05 25.16
N ARG A 253 -17.79 13.08 25.99
CA ARG A 253 -18.92 13.64 26.78
C ARG A 253 -19.55 14.87 26.13
N GLY A 254 -19.09 15.27 24.94
CA GLY A 254 -19.54 16.48 24.24
C GLY A 254 -19.01 17.78 24.80
N ARG A 255 -18.03 17.77 25.72
CA ARG A 255 -17.42 18.98 26.24
C ARG A 255 -16.42 19.54 25.23
N THR A 256 -16.52 20.81 24.92
CA THR A 256 -15.51 21.51 24.12
C THR A 256 -14.24 21.71 24.95
N ILE A 257 -13.12 21.15 24.49
CA ILE A 257 -11.83 21.17 25.19
C ILE A 257 -10.72 21.88 24.42
N GLY A 258 -11.02 22.39 23.25
CA GLY A 258 -10.08 23.14 22.43
C GLY A 258 -10.65 23.53 21.08
N GLU A 259 -9.77 24.01 20.21
CA GLU A 259 -10.10 24.39 18.84
C GLU A 259 -9.07 23.76 17.89
N HIS A 260 -9.55 23.16 16.78
CA HIS A 260 -8.70 22.62 15.72
C HIS A 260 -8.54 23.63 14.58
N VAL A 261 -7.47 23.50 13.81
CA VAL A 261 -7.14 24.42 12.70
C VAL A 261 -7.80 24.03 11.37
N GLY A 262 -8.51 22.90 11.33
CA GLY A 262 -9.18 22.34 10.17
C GLY A 262 -9.14 20.82 10.21
N LEU A 263 -10.27 20.13 9.96
CA LEU A 263 -10.40 18.66 10.08
C LEU A 263 -9.45 17.90 9.16
N SER A 264 -9.07 18.48 8.03
CA SER A 264 -8.14 17.86 7.05
C SER A 264 -6.74 17.59 7.63
N PHE A 265 -6.33 18.31 8.68
CA PHE A 265 -5.00 18.18 9.28
C PHE A 265 -4.90 17.09 10.35
N TYR A 266 -5.97 16.33 10.56
CA TYR A 266 -6.02 15.31 11.60
C TYR A 266 -6.35 13.93 11.01
N THR A 267 -5.78 12.92 11.63
CA THR A 267 -5.99 11.50 11.26
C THR A 267 -6.49 10.73 12.48
N LEU A 268 -7.38 9.78 12.30
CA LEU A 268 -7.85 8.93 13.40
C LEU A 268 -6.66 8.22 14.06
N GLY A 269 -6.64 8.20 15.39
CA GLY A 269 -5.52 7.67 16.18
C GLY A 269 -4.35 8.64 16.34
N GLN A 270 -4.38 9.84 15.76
CA GLN A 270 -3.35 10.84 15.97
C GLN A 270 -3.29 11.25 17.43
N ARG A 271 -2.04 11.28 17.98
CA ARG A 271 -1.78 11.69 19.37
C ARG A 271 -1.05 13.03 19.46
N LYS A 272 -0.11 13.29 18.55
CA LYS A 272 0.72 14.50 18.57
C LYS A 272 0.09 15.61 17.73
N GLY A 273 0.27 16.87 18.13
CA GLY A 273 -0.15 18.03 17.34
C GLY A 273 -1.66 18.26 17.31
N ILE A 274 -2.42 17.72 18.28
CA ILE A 274 -3.87 17.95 18.38
C ILE A 274 -4.17 19.38 18.85
N GLY A 275 -3.26 20.03 19.59
CA GLY A 275 -3.46 21.41 20.08
C GLY A 275 -4.09 21.49 21.47
N ILE A 276 -4.43 20.37 22.10
CA ILE A 276 -4.95 20.29 23.48
C ILE A 276 -3.83 20.02 24.48
N GLY A 277 -2.77 20.84 24.45
CA GLY A 277 -1.63 20.70 25.36
C GLY A 277 -1.98 21.10 26.79
N GLY A 278 -1.88 20.16 27.72
CA GLY A 278 -1.79 20.48 29.14
C GLY A 278 -3.07 20.88 29.85
N LEU A 279 -4.25 20.45 29.39
CA LEU A 279 -5.48 20.51 30.19
C LEU A 279 -5.33 19.60 31.42
N LYS A 280 -4.65 20.11 32.44
CA LYS A 280 -4.75 19.57 33.80
C LYS A 280 -6.10 20.09 34.34
N GLU A 281 -7.06 19.21 34.53
CA GLU A 281 -8.24 19.61 35.32
C GLU A 281 -7.76 20.13 36.69
N ARG A 282 -8.03 21.41 36.98
CA ARG A 282 -7.87 21.96 38.32
C ARG A 282 -8.87 21.23 39.23
N GLY A 283 -8.41 20.18 39.93
CA GLY A 283 -9.24 19.47 40.89
C GLY A 283 -9.28 17.93 40.74
N ALA A 284 -8.54 17.33 39.82
CA ALA A 284 -8.47 15.87 39.71
C ALA A 284 -7.83 15.25 40.95
N LEU A 285 -8.60 14.42 41.66
CA LEU A 285 -8.14 13.59 42.78
C LEU A 285 -6.96 12.71 42.30
N LYS A 286 -5.87 12.68 43.06
CA LYS A 286 -4.70 11.82 42.82
C LYS A 286 -5.16 10.35 42.80
N GLY A 287 -5.26 9.74 41.61
CA GLY A 287 -5.57 8.29 41.50
C GLY A 287 -6.42 7.85 40.32
N GLY A 288 -6.92 8.75 39.47
CA GLY A 288 -7.76 8.39 38.33
C GLY A 288 -7.02 8.29 36.98
N SER A 289 -7.65 7.75 35.97
CA SER A 289 -7.20 7.60 34.56
C SER A 289 -6.94 8.94 33.82
N ASP A 290 -6.98 10.06 34.51
CA ASP A 290 -6.93 11.44 33.98
C ASP A 290 -5.58 11.83 33.33
N HIS A 291 -4.58 10.95 33.33
CA HIS A 291 -3.29 11.15 32.68
C HIS A 291 -3.11 10.43 31.36
N ALA A 292 -4.14 9.71 30.89
CA ALA A 292 -4.05 9.01 29.62
C ALA A 292 -3.96 9.99 28.44
N PRO A 293 -3.14 9.71 27.42
CA PRO A 293 -3.01 10.59 26.27
C PRO A 293 -4.30 10.70 25.47
N TRP A 294 -4.51 11.86 24.87
CA TRP A 294 -5.61 12.11 23.95
C TRP A 294 -5.31 11.57 22.55
N PHE A 295 -6.33 11.02 21.90
CA PHE A 295 -6.30 10.51 20.53
C PHE A 295 -7.47 11.06 19.72
N VAL A 296 -7.25 11.40 18.47
CA VAL A 296 -8.32 11.72 17.52
C VAL A 296 -9.13 10.47 17.26
N ALA A 297 -10.45 10.53 17.50
CA ALA A 297 -11.33 9.36 17.38
C ALA A 297 -12.35 9.48 16.25
N ARG A 298 -12.82 10.69 15.94
CA ARG A 298 -13.82 10.93 14.90
C ARG A 298 -13.71 12.35 14.35
N LYS A 299 -14.11 12.53 13.10
CA LYS A 299 -14.32 13.83 12.47
C LYS A 299 -15.79 13.93 12.08
N ASP A 300 -16.42 15.04 12.37
CA ASP A 300 -17.75 15.36 11.89
C ASP A 300 -17.64 16.56 10.95
N ILE A 301 -17.86 16.30 9.68
CA ILE A 301 -17.67 17.30 8.62
C ILE A 301 -18.81 18.31 8.63
N GLU A 302 -20.05 17.87 8.93
CA GLU A 302 -21.24 18.73 8.92
C GLU A 302 -21.18 19.79 10.03
N SER A 303 -20.80 19.36 11.24
CA SER A 303 -20.66 20.25 12.38
C SER A 303 -19.26 20.86 12.50
N ASN A 304 -18.33 20.55 11.60
CA ASN A 304 -16.91 20.93 11.65
C ASN A 304 -16.28 20.64 13.03
N THR A 305 -16.56 19.46 13.61
CA THR A 305 -16.13 19.09 14.96
C THR A 305 -15.12 17.94 14.93
N LEU A 306 -14.02 18.12 15.67
CA LEU A 306 -13.03 17.08 15.92
C LEU A 306 -13.30 16.41 17.26
N TYR A 307 -13.56 15.11 17.27
CA TYR A 307 -13.74 14.35 18.50
C TYR A 307 -12.46 13.65 18.93
N VAL A 308 -12.14 13.79 20.20
CA VAL A 308 -10.95 13.16 20.81
C VAL A 308 -11.35 12.37 22.05
N VAL A 309 -10.58 11.32 22.34
CA VAL A 309 -10.80 10.44 23.48
C VAL A 309 -9.51 10.20 24.25
N GLN A 310 -9.61 9.90 25.53
CA GLN A 310 -8.46 9.54 26.36
C GLN A 310 -8.22 8.03 26.35
N GLY A 311 -6.95 7.64 26.24
CA GLY A 311 -6.51 6.25 26.30
C GLY A 311 -6.60 5.50 24.98
N HIS A 312 -5.61 4.65 24.73
CA HIS A 312 -5.50 3.86 23.51
C HIS A 312 -6.62 2.83 23.34
N ALA A 313 -7.14 2.28 24.44
CA ALA A 313 -8.16 1.23 24.44
C ALA A 313 -9.59 1.76 24.32
N HIS A 314 -9.79 3.08 24.14
CA HIS A 314 -11.13 3.67 24.09
C HIS A 314 -11.97 3.07 22.97
N ALA A 315 -13.25 2.83 23.24
CA ALA A 315 -14.18 2.12 22.36
C ALA A 315 -14.32 2.76 20.97
N TRP A 316 -14.23 4.08 20.87
CA TRP A 316 -14.33 4.81 19.60
C TRP A 316 -13.13 4.61 18.67
N LEU A 317 -12.02 4.10 19.20
CA LEU A 317 -10.82 3.77 18.42
C LEU A 317 -10.81 2.32 17.92
N GLN A 318 -11.81 1.52 18.28
CA GLN A 318 -11.86 0.09 18.01
C GLN A 318 -12.96 -0.23 17.01
N SER A 319 -12.64 -0.98 15.96
CA SER A 319 -13.59 -1.42 14.93
C SER A 319 -13.44 -2.91 14.67
N THR A 320 -14.56 -3.62 14.53
CA THR A 320 -14.59 -5.06 14.20
C THR A 320 -15.09 -5.33 12.78
N ALA A 321 -15.60 -4.29 12.10
CA ALA A 321 -16.04 -4.37 10.73
C ALA A 321 -15.49 -3.18 9.92
N ILE A 322 -15.14 -3.43 8.66
CA ILE A 322 -14.67 -2.43 7.71
C ILE A 322 -15.39 -2.63 6.40
N GLU A 323 -16.06 -1.58 5.95
CA GLU A 323 -16.56 -1.46 4.59
C GLU A 323 -15.50 -0.80 3.73
N ALA A 324 -15.12 -1.43 2.62
CA ALA A 324 -14.18 -0.91 1.65
C ALA A 324 -14.84 -0.71 0.29
N SER A 325 -14.40 0.31 -0.41
CA SER A 325 -14.80 0.66 -1.79
C SER A 325 -13.58 0.65 -2.71
N ASP A 326 -13.81 0.86 -3.99
CA ASP A 326 -12.74 0.90 -5.00
C ASP A 326 -11.84 -0.35 -4.94
N ALA A 327 -12.48 -1.52 -4.82
CA ALA A 327 -11.81 -2.81 -4.72
C ALA A 327 -10.97 -3.11 -5.97
N SER A 328 -9.72 -3.48 -5.75
CA SER A 328 -8.77 -3.92 -6.77
C SER A 328 -8.19 -5.27 -6.36
N TRP A 329 -8.42 -6.29 -7.19
CA TRP A 329 -7.95 -7.64 -6.96
C TRP A 329 -6.85 -7.99 -7.95
N ILE A 330 -5.72 -8.46 -7.46
CA ILE A 330 -4.55 -8.80 -8.29
C ILE A 330 -4.89 -9.87 -9.32
N ALA A 331 -5.75 -10.84 -8.95
CA ALA A 331 -6.24 -11.88 -9.86
C ALA A 331 -7.28 -11.39 -10.89
N GLY A 332 -7.75 -10.12 -10.79
CA GLY A 332 -8.81 -9.55 -11.60
C GLY A 332 -10.23 -9.83 -11.08
N HIS A 333 -10.38 -10.66 -10.06
CA HIS A 333 -11.65 -10.98 -9.39
C HIS A 333 -11.43 -11.15 -7.89
N ALA A 334 -12.49 -10.99 -7.11
CA ALA A 334 -12.46 -11.26 -5.67
C ALA A 334 -12.07 -12.72 -5.39
N PRO A 335 -11.45 -13.02 -4.22
CA PRO A 335 -11.18 -14.40 -3.82
C PRO A 335 -12.44 -15.22 -3.72
N ASP A 336 -12.39 -16.49 -4.19
CA ASP A 336 -13.53 -17.40 -4.18
C ASP A 336 -13.65 -18.19 -2.85
N GLY A 337 -14.87 -18.65 -2.53
CA GLY A 337 -15.35 -19.12 -1.25
C GLY A 337 -14.56 -20.18 -0.47
N ALA A 338 -13.72 -21.01 -1.07
CA ALA A 338 -12.96 -22.02 -0.33
C ALA A 338 -11.73 -21.44 0.41
N SER A 339 -11.21 -20.31 -0.03
CA SER A 339 -10.05 -19.62 0.56
C SER A 339 -10.44 -18.66 1.70
N LEU A 340 -11.71 -18.40 1.93
CA LEU A 340 -12.19 -17.34 2.83
C LEU A 340 -11.96 -17.61 4.33
N ALA A 341 -11.64 -18.83 4.72
CA ALA A 341 -11.58 -19.25 6.13
C ALA A 341 -10.29 -18.84 6.86
N ALA A 342 -9.23 -18.44 6.14
CA ALA A 342 -7.91 -18.15 6.72
C ALA A 342 -7.32 -16.82 6.23
N LEU A 343 -8.17 -15.89 5.76
CA LEU A 343 -7.70 -14.61 5.28
C LEU A 343 -7.26 -13.70 6.43
N ALA A 344 -6.29 -12.86 6.12
CA ALA A 344 -5.86 -11.79 6.99
C ALA A 344 -5.92 -10.45 6.26
N ALA A 345 -6.03 -9.36 7.00
CA ALA A 345 -5.97 -8.04 6.41
C ALA A 345 -5.12 -7.07 7.23
N LYS A 346 -4.60 -6.05 6.54
CA LYS A 346 -3.95 -4.88 7.13
C LYS A 346 -4.76 -3.65 6.80
N THR A 347 -5.03 -2.82 7.79
CA THR A 347 -5.70 -1.53 7.63
C THR A 347 -4.74 -0.34 7.70
N ARG A 348 -3.46 -0.64 7.94
CA ARG A 348 -2.32 0.29 7.96
C ARG A 348 -1.03 -0.43 7.56
N TYR A 349 -0.12 0.28 6.93
CA TYR A 349 1.13 -0.26 6.39
C TYR A 349 1.94 -1.12 7.38
N ARG A 350 2.21 -0.63 8.58
CA ARG A 350 3.07 -1.35 9.55
C ARG A 350 2.30 -2.20 10.55
N GLN A 351 1.03 -2.46 10.30
CA GLN A 351 0.22 -3.32 11.14
C GLN A 351 0.57 -4.79 10.91
N ALA A 352 0.50 -5.59 11.96
CA ALA A 352 0.49 -7.05 11.82
C ALA A 352 -0.76 -7.52 11.07
N ASP A 353 -0.68 -8.68 10.47
CA ASP A 353 -1.82 -9.34 9.85
C ASP A 353 -2.90 -9.63 10.91
N SER A 354 -4.15 -9.31 10.59
CA SER A 354 -5.28 -9.58 11.47
C SER A 354 -6.26 -10.51 10.75
N CYS A 355 -6.56 -11.65 11.38
CA CYS A 355 -7.50 -12.62 10.82
C CYS A 355 -8.86 -11.97 10.57
N CYS A 356 -9.42 -12.20 9.40
CA CYS A 356 -10.68 -11.63 8.97
C CYS A 356 -11.48 -12.59 8.09
N VAL A 357 -12.77 -12.31 8.00
CA VAL A 357 -13.68 -12.90 7.03
C VAL A 357 -14.01 -11.83 6.00
N LEU A 358 -13.88 -12.20 4.73
CA LEU A 358 -14.22 -11.35 3.59
C LEU A 358 -15.63 -11.67 3.12
N ALA A 359 -16.47 -10.65 2.99
CA ALA A 359 -17.76 -10.71 2.31
C ALA A 359 -17.73 -9.78 1.10
N SER A 360 -18.09 -10.30 -0.08
CA SER A 360 -18.19 -9.51 -1.30
C SER A 360 -19.46 -8.66 -1.26
N GLY A 361 -19.30 -7.36 -1.53
CA GLY A 361 -20.42 -6.43 -1.70
C GLY A 361 -20.81 -6.27 -3.18
N ALA A 362 -21.80 -5.43 -3.45
CA ALA A 362 -22.17 -5.07 -4.81
C ALA A 362 -21.12 -4.17 -5.46
N GLY A 363 -20.78 -4.46 -6.71
CA GLY A 363 -19.78 -3.70 -7.47
C GLY A 363 -18.38 -3.82 -6.90
N ALA A 364 -17.61 -2.72 -6.92
CA ALA A 364 -16.24 -2.66 -6.40
C ALA A 364 -16.22 -2.40 -4.88
N ARG A 365 -17.02 -3.15 -4.10
CA ARG A 365 -17.09 -3.05 -2.64
C ARG A 365 -16.90 -4.41 -1.99
N PHE A 366 -16.38 -4.39 -0.76
CA PHE A 366 -16.31 -5.57 0.09
C PHE A 366 -16.37 -5.17 1.57
N GLU A 367 -16.66 -6.14 2.41
CA GLU A 367 -16.67 -6.00 3.86
C GLU A 367 -15.69 -6.98 4.50
N LEU A 368 -14.97 -6.52 5.51
CA LEU A 368 -14.12 -7.34 6.36
C LEU A 368 -14.68 -7.36 7.78
N SER A 369 -14.88 -8.56 8.31
CA SER A 369 -15.21 -8.79 9.70
C SER A 369 -13.99 -9.38 10.42
N PHE A 370 -13.58 -8.77 11.52
CA PHE A 370 -12.37 -9.14 12.27
C PHE A 370 -12.71 -9.82 13.57
N VAL A 371 -11.97 -10.85 13.95
CA VAL A 371 -12.02 -11.49 15.26
C VAL A 371 -11.50 -10.53 16.33
N GLU A 372 -10.36 -9.89 16.06
CA GLU A 372 -9.75 -8.89 16.92
C GLU A 372 -10.06 -7.49 16.43
N SER A 373 -10.34 -6.56 17.35
CA SER A 373 -10.64 -5.19 16.96
C SER A 373 -9.46 -4.49 16.30
N GLN A 374 -9.76 -3.76 15.23
CA GLN A 374 -8.80 -2.94 14.49
C GLN A 374 -8.73 -1.55 15.09
N TRP A 375 -7.53 -1.13 15.46
CA TRP A 375 -7.31 0.17 16.10
C TRP A 375 -7.29 1.30 15.09
N ALA A 376 -8.16 2.29 15.30
CA ALA A 376 -8.25 3.54 14.54
C ALA A 376 -8.23 3.32 13.02
N ALA A 377 -8.97 2.31 12.52
CA ALA A 377 -9.17 2.11 11.09
C ALA A 377 -9.73 3.40 10.46
N THR A 378 -9.00 3.93 9.47
CA THR A 378 -9.18 5.31 9.03
C THR A 378 -9.76 5.37 7.62
N PRO A 379 -10.93 6.01 7.39
CA PRO A 379 -11.45 6.26 6.05
C PRO A 379 -10.44 6.98 5.16
N GLY A 380 -10.29 6.47 3.92
CA GLY A 380 -9.29 6.93 2.96
C GLY A 380 -7.99 6.12 2.95
N GLN A 381 -7.68 5.36 4.02
CA GLN A 381 -6.58 4.38 4.02
C GLN A 381 -7.01 3.10 3.30
N SER A 382 -6.05 2.23 2.96
CA SER A 382 -6.35 0.95 2.32
C SER A 382 -6.62 -0.15 3.34
N ALA A 383 -7.59 -1.01 3.03
CA ALA A 383 -7.73 -2.34 3.62
C ALA A 383 -7.18 -3.36 2.60
N VAL A 384 -6.06 -4.02 2.94
CA VAL A 384 -5.35 -4.93 2.03
C VAL A 384 -5.47 -6.34 2.56
N VAL A 385 -5.91 -7.26 1.69
CA VAL A 385 -6.25 -8.65 2.03
C VAL A 385 -5.12 -9.58 1.60
N TYR A 386 -4.81 -10.54 2.47
CA TYR A 386 -3.74 -11.52 2.28
C TYR A 386 -4.24 -12.94 2.54
N ASP A 387 -3.66 -13.89 1.79
CA ASP A 387 -3.68 -15.32 2.08
C ASP A 387 -2.23 -15.74 2.39
N GLY A 388 -1.90 -15.87 3.66
CA GLY A 388 -0.52 -16.08 4.11
C GLY A 388 0.43 -14.98 3.60
N GLU A 389 1.35 -15.35 2.70
CA GLU A 389 2.29 -14.41 2.07
C GLU A 389 1.71 -13.70 0.84
N VAL A 390 0.63 -14.25 0.24
CA VAL A 390 0.06 -13.73 -1.01
C VAL A 390 -0.80 -12.52 -0.74
N CYS A 391 -0.48 -11.38 -1.36
CA CYS A 391 -1.33 -10.21 -1.42
C CYS A 391 -2.42 -10.44 -2.48
N LEU A 392 -3.68 -10.51 -2.05
CA LEU A 392 -4.81 -10.75 -2.95
C LEU A 392 -5.33 -9.49 -3.61
N GLY A 393 -5.12 -8.35 -2.97
CA GLY A 393 -5.66 -7.05 -3.37
C GLY A 393 -6.22 -6.28 -2.18
N GLY A 394 -7.12 -5.36 -2.43
CA GLY A 394 -7.71 -4.54 -1.37
C GLY A 394 -8.58 -3.43 -1.91
N GLY A 395 -8.93 -2.48 -1.05
CA GLY A 395 -9.74 -1.32 -1.41
C GLY A 395 -9.55 -0.17 -0.42
N VAL A 396 -10.21 0.94 -0.67
CA VAL A 396 -10.18 2.12 0.19
C VAL A 396 -11.20 1.95 1.32
N ILE A 397 -10.80 2.11 2.56
CA ILE A 397 -11.68 2.10 3.72
C ILE A 397 -12.68 3.24 3.58
N ALA A 398 -13.95 2.89 3.38
CA ALA A 398 -15.05 3.84 3.32
C ALA A 398 -15.59 4.09 4.73
N ARG A 399 -15.75 3.02 5.53
CA ARG A 399 -16.30 3.08 6.89
C ARG A 399 -15.68 1.99 7.76
N ALA A 400 -15.52 2.31 9.03
CA ALA A 400 -15.14 1.37 10.07
C ALA A 400 -16.18 1.41 11.21
N SER A 401 -16.64 0.25 11.68
CA SER A 401 -17.69 0.14 12.68
C SER A 401 -17.42 -1.00 13.66
N ARG A 402 -18.17 -1.05 14.76
CA ARG A 402 -18.26 -2.22 15.64
C ARG A 402 -19.54 -2.95 15.32
N HIS A 403 -19.45 -4.24 15.02
CA HIS A 403 -20.64 -5.08 15.08
C HIS A 403 -21.15 -5.11 16.52
N ALA A 404 -22.42 -4.82 16.73
CA ALA A 404 -23.06 -5.13 18.00
C ALA A 404 -22.93 -6.65 18.19
N ASN A 405 -22.27 -7.10 19.27
CA ASN A 405 -22.16 -8.51 19.60
C ASN A 405 -23.55 -9.15 19.59
N SER A 406 -23.88 -9.90 18.55
CA SER A 406 -24.84 -11.00 18.65
C SER A 406 -24.11 -12.08 19.44
N GLY A 407 -24.19 -12.00 20.76
CA GLY A 407 -23.74 -13.07 21.65
C GLY A 407 -24.37 -14.39 21.21
N PRO A 408 -23.72 -15.54 21.45
CA PRO A 408 -24.26 -16.85 21.07
C PRO A 408 -25.66 -16.99 21.65
N GLN A 409 -26.66 -17.13 20.79
CA GLN A 409 -28.00 -17.52 21.20
C GLN A 409 -27.90 -18.92 21.78
N HIS A 410 -27.79 -19.03 23.12
CA HIS A 410 -28.09 -20.26 23.83
C HIS A 410 -29.56 -20.56 23.56
N HIS A 411 -29.82 -21.51 22.67
CA HIS A 411 -31.09 -22.22 22.62
C HIS A 411 -31.31 -22.88 23.99
N ARG A 412 -32.02 -22.18 24.87
CA ARG A 412 -32.64 -22.81 26.00
C ARG A 412 -33.77 -23.70 25.48
N GLY A 413 -33.47 -24.99 25.33
CA GLY A 413 -34.49 -26.00 25.12
C GLY A 413 -35.52 -25.90 26.24
N ALA A 414 -36.75 -25.65 25.85
CA ALA A 414 -37.88 -25.72 26.74
C ALA A 414 -38.09 -27.19 27.21
N LEU A 415 -37.73 -27.48 28.45
CA LEU A 415 -38.19 -28.67 29.13
C LEU A 415 -39.67 -28.47 29.43
N LYS A 416 -40.52 -29.32 28.84
CA LYS A 416 -41.94 -29.48 29.22
C LYS A 416 -41.99 -30.08 30.62
N PRO A 417 -42.89 -29.64 31.49
CA PRO A 417 -43.18 -30.36 32.72
C PRO A 417 -43.95 -31.65 32.38
N ALA A 418 -43.51 -32.75 32.96
CA ALA A 418 -44.29 -34.01 33.02
C ALA A 418 -45.21 -33.94 34.22
N ASP A 419 -46.43 -34.51 34.02
CA ASP A 419 -47.48 -34.68 34.95
C ASP A 419 -47.10 -35.44 36.25
#